data_62651f7b1f253e3703f3f547f900d7f6
#
_entry.id   62651f7b1f253e3703f3f547f900d7f6
#
_cell.length_a   1.000
_cell.length_b   1.000
_cell.length_c   1.000
_cell.angle_alpha   90.00
_cell.angle_beta   90.00
_cell.angle_gamma   90.00
#
_symmetry.space_group_name_H-M   'P 1'
#
loop_
_entity.id
_entity.type
_entity.pdbx_description
1 polymer ?
#
loop_
_entity_poly.entity_id
_entity_poly.type
_entity_poly.pdbx_seq_one_letter_code
_entity_poly.pdbx_strand_id
1 'polypeptide(L)' 'MVKLKVLSGKEVCQILSRNGFAEVRRRGSHIVMQRKIENNTITVPIPDHSELRMGTSQSIIRQSGLPRKEFE' A
#
# COMPACT_ATOMS: atom_id res chain seq x y z
N MET A 1 -3.94 14.97 17.16
CA MET A 1 -3.43 14.59 15.84
C MET A 1 -3.03 13.10 15.86
N VAL A 2 -3.55 12.34 14.93
CA VAL A 2 -3.27 10.91 14.90
C VAL A 2 -1.98 10.66 14.12
N LYS A 3 -1.06 9.91 14.72
CA LYS A 3 0.17 9.54 14.04
C LYS A 3 -0.05 8.28 13.20
N LEU A 4 0.66 8.18 12.08
CA LEU A 4 0.71 6.94 11.35
C LEU A 4 1.40 5.90 12.21
N LYS A 5 0.80 4.72 12.33
CA LYS A 5 1.45 3.63 13.03
C LYS A 5 2.45 2.94 12.10
N VAL A 6 3.41 2.26 12.69
CA VAL A 6 4.37 1.47 11.93
C VAL A 6 3.65 0.23 11.40
N LEU A 7 3.71 0.02 10.10
CA LEU A 7 3.02 -1.09 9.44
C LEU A 7 4.03 -1.99 8.76
N SER A 8 3.69 -3.27 8.66
CA SER A 8 4.46 -4.19 7.82
C SER A 8 3.96 -4.11 6.38
N GLY A 9 4.76 -4.61 5.45
CA GLY A 9 4.34 -4.68 4.06
C GLY A 9 3.05 -5.49 3.91
N LYS A 10 2.93 -6.59 4.65
CA LYS A 10 1.73 -7.43 4.59
C LYS A 10 0.50 -6.70 5.11
N GLU A 11 0.65 -5.93 6.18
CA GLU A 11 -0.46 -5.14 6.72
C GLU A 11 -0.94 -4.10 5.71
N VAL A 12 -0.01 -3.45 5.03
CA VAL A 12 -0.35 -2.48 3.99
C VAL A 12 -1.09 -3.16 2.85
N CYS A 13 -0.63 -4.35 2.44
CA CYS A 13 -1.31 -5.10 1.39
C CYS A 13 -2.74 -5.45 1.79
N GLN A 14 -2.97 -5.80 3.05
CA GLN A 14 -4.32 -6.08 3.55
C GLN A 14 -5.21 -4.85 3.47
N ILE A 15 -4.67 -3.69 3.86
CA ILE A 15 -5.41 -2.43 3.78
C ILE A 15 -5.78 -2.13 2.34
N LEU A 16 -4.82 -2.28 1.43
CA LEU A 16 -5.06 -2.04 0.01
C LEU A 16 -6.09 -3.02 -0.54
N SER A 17 -6.02 -4.28 -0.14
CA SER A 17 -6.99 -5.30 -0.59
C SER A 17 -8.40 -4.93 -0.20
N ARG A 18 -8.58 -4.40 1.02
CA ARG A 18 -9.91 -3.97 1.47
C ARG A 18 -10.42 -2.78 0.68
N ASN A 19 -9.54 -2.08 -0.01
CA ASN A 19 -9.89 -0.90 -0.79
C ASN A 19 -9.81 -1.14 -2.29
N GLY A 20 -9.96 -2.39 -2.71
CA GLY A 20 -10.09 -2.72 -4.13
C GLY A 20 -8.80 -3.04 -4.85
N PHE A 21 -7.68 -3.08 -4.15
CA PHE A 21 -6.41 -3.50 -4.75
C PHE A 21 -6.28 -5.02 -4.72
N ALA A 22 -5.53 -5.56 -5.68
CA ALA A 22 -5.23 -6.99 -5.73
C ALA A 22 -3.74 -7.16 -5.98
N GLU A 23 -3.17 -8.19 -5.38
CA GLU A 23 -1.77 -8.55 -5.65
C GLU A 23 -1.71 -9.16 -7.05
N VAL A 24 -0.93 -8.55 -7.94
CA VAL A 24 -0.84 -9.01 -9.33
C VAL A 24 0.49 -9.67 -9.63
N ARG A 25 1.50 -9.41 -8.81
CA ARG A 25 2.81 -10.00 -9.02
C ARG A 25 3.67 -9.78 -7.78
N ARG A 26 4.70 -10.62 -7.65
CA ARG A 26 5.71 -10.45 -6.61
C ARG A 26 7.09 -10.52 -7.28
N ARG A 27 7.94 -9.55 -6.98
CA ARG A 27 9.30 -9.53 -7.50
C ARG A 27 10.26 -9.37 -6.33
N GLY A 28 10.97 -10.46 -6.01
CA GLY A 28 11.88 -10.45 -4.87
C GLY A 28 11.12 -10.09 -3.59
N SER A 29 11.54 -9.02 -2.95
CA SER A 29 10.92 -8.54 -1.72
C SER A 29 9.82 -7.50 -1.97
N HIS A 30 9.39 -7.31 -3.22
CA HIS A 30 8.34 -6.34 -3.54
C HIS A 30 7.07 -7.04 -3.97
N ILE A 31 5.96 -6.65 -3.35
CA ILE A 31 4.62 -7.12 -3.71
C ILE A 31 3.97 -6.02 -4.53
N VAL A 32 3.53 -6.34 -5.74
CA VAL A 32 2.91 -5.33 -6.60
C VAL A 32 1.40 -5.43 -6.48
N MET A 33 0.79 -4.35 -6.00
CA MET A 33 -0.66 -4.25 -5.84
C MET A 33 -1.22 -3.34 -6.91
N GLN A 34 -2.36 -3.70 -7.48
CA GLN A 34 -3.02 -2.90 -8.50
C GLN A 34 -4.50 -2.75 -8.24
N ARG A 35 -5.02 -1.60 -8.60
CA ARG A 35 -6.45 -1.33 -8.59
C ARG A 35 -6.83 -0.71 -9.93
N LYS A 36 -7.83 -1.29 -10.58
CA LYS A 36 -8.36 -0.71 -11.82
C LYS A 36 -9.40 0.34 -11.48
N ILE A 37 -9.22 1.50 -12.06
CA ILE A 37 -10.20 2.58 -12.00
C ILE A 37 -10.58 2.90 -13.45
N GLU A 38 -11.64 3.63 -13.63
CA GLU A 38 -12.37 3.79 -14.90
C GLU A 38 -11.52 3.67 -16.19
N ASN A 39 -10.54 4.54 -16.39
CA ASN A 39 -9.70 4.51 -17.58
C ASN A 39 -8.23 4.35 -17.25
N ASN A 40 -7.92 3.80 -16.07
CA ASN A 40 -6.57 3.79 -15.61
C ASN A 40 -6.33 2.66 -14.62
N THR A 41 -5.07 2.46 -14.26
CA THR A 41 -4.68 1.46 -13.26
C THR A 41 -3.72 2.12 -12.30
N ILE A 42 -4.00 1.97 -11.01
CA ILE A 42 -3.08 2.42 -9.96
C ILE A 42 -2.22 1.23 -9.56
N THR A 43 -0.91 1.38 -9.70
CA THR A 43 0.05 0.32 -9.36
C THR A 43 0.92 0.82 -8.22
N VAL A 44 0.99 0.03 -7.14
CA VAL A 44 1.79 0.39 -5.97
C VAL A 44 2.68 -0.78 -5.58
N PRO A 45 4.01 -0.62 -5.63
CA PRO A 45 4.92 -1.66 -5.14
C PRO A 45 5.05 -1.52 -3.62
N ILE A 46 4.92 -2.65 -2.93
CA ILE A 46 4.98 -2.68 -1.47
C ILE A 46 6.17 -3.53 -1.05
N PRO A 47 7.16 -2.97 -0.33
CA PRO A 47 8.25 -3.79 0.20
C PRO A 47 7.72 -4.77 1.24
N ASP A 48 8.07 -6.04 1.12
CA ASP A 48 7.62 -7.07 2.05
C ASP A 48 8.55 -7.11 3.26
N HIS A 49 8.54 -6.02 4.02
CA HIS A 49 9.35 -5.89 5.23
C HIS A 49 8.46 -5.94 6.46
N SER A 50 9.02 -6.41 7.57
CA SER A 50 8.27 -6.48 8.83
C SER A 50 7.88 -5.10 9.36
N GLU A 51 8.69 -4.08 9.03
CA GLU A 51 8.39 -2.71 9.40
C GLU A 51 8.76 -1.79 8.24
N LEU A 52 7.79 -1.01 7.79
CA LEU A 52 8.04 -0.03 6.74
C LEU A 52 8.47 1.29 7.36
N ARG A 53 9.43 1.94 6.72
CA ARG A 53 9.83 3.28 7.13
C ARG A 53 8.68 4.24 6.88
N MET A 54 8.60 5.27 7.73
CA MET A 54 7.50 6.25 7.64
C MET A 54 7.44 6.90 6.26
N GLY A 55 8.60 7.25 5.68
CA GLY A 55 8.64 7.83 4.34
C GLY A 55 8.09 6.88 3.28
N THR A 56 8.38 5.58 3.41
CA THR A 56 7.86 4.57 2.50
C THR A 56 6.35 4.47 2.61
N SER A 57 5.84 4.43 3.85
CA SER A 57 4.40 4.37 4.09
C SER A 57 3.68 5.59 3.53
N GLN A 58 4.24 6.77 3.73
CA GLN A 58 3.66 8.01 3.19
C GLN A 58 3.62 7.99 1.67
N SER A 59 4.67 7.46 1.04
CA SER A 59 4.74 7.33 -0.40
C SER A 59 3.66 6.39 -0.92
N ILE A 60 3.47 5.26 -0.24
CA ILE A 60 2.45 4.27 -0.60
C ILE A 60 1.05 4.88 -0.49
N ILE A 61 0.80 5.59 0.61
CA ILE A 61 -0.49 6.25 0.81
C ILE A 61 -0.79 7.20 -0.35
N ARG A 62 0.19 8.01 -0.72
CA ARG A 62 0.05 8.96 -1.80
C ARG A 62 -0.21 8.27 -3.14
N GLN A 63 0.56 7.23 -3.45
CA GLN A 63 0.42 6.50 -4.70
C GLN A 63 -0.91 5.76 -4.79
N SER A 64 -1.42 5.27 -3.67
CA SER A 64 -2.67 4.51 -3.64
C SER A 64 -3.90 5.38 -3.89
N GLY A 65 -3.80 6.67 -3.64
CA GLY A 65 -4.94 7.57 -3.75
C GLY A 65 -5.94 7.43 -2.61
N LEU A 66 -5.62 6.62 -1.61
CA LEU A 66 -6.51 6.41 -0.47
C LEU A 66 -6.27 7.47 0.61
N PRO A 67 -7.28 7.78 1.43
CA PRO A 67 -7.08 8.70 2.54
C PRO A 67 -6.16 8.08 3.59
N ARG A 68 -5.39 8.93 4.25
CA ARG A 68 -4.43 8.51 5.25
C ARG A 68 -5.07 7.70 6.38
N LYS A 69 -6.31 8.02 6.72
CA LYS A 69 -7.01 7.34 7.81
C LYS A 69 -7.17 5.85 7.58
N GLU A 70 -7.12 5.40 6.33
CA GLU A 70 -7.19 3.97 6.03
C GLU A 70 -5.99 3.21 6.57
N PHE A 71 -4.90 3.93 6.85
CA PHE A 71 -3.64 3.34 7.30
C PHE A 71 -3.35 3.63 8.78
N GLU A 72 -4.29 4.23 9.49
CA GLU A 72 -4.14 4.56 10.91
C GLU A 72 -4.67 3.50 11.85
#